data_0ce28de946710b94881e920214d9a86c
#
_entry.id   0ce28de946710b94881e920214d9a86c
#
_cell.length_a   1.000
_cell.length_b   1.000
_cell.length_c   1.000
_cell.angle_alpha   90.00
_cell.angle_beta   90.00
_cell.angle_gamma   90.00
#
_symmetry.space_group_name_H-M   'P 1'
#
loop_
_entity.id
_entity.type
_entity.pdbx_description
1 polymer ?
#
loop_
_entity_poly.entity_id
_entity_poly.type
_entity_poly.pdbx_seq_one_letter_code
_entity_poly.pdbx_strand_id
1 'polypeptide(L)'
;PKLDLPKEAPITQPVVKEVLGPDAESVALAWRFPGVSDKDFEILQVVLQVLYNGKAGLIDLDLNQQQKVLNSYGYPMGLADYSALLLGGLPKQGQTLEEVKDLLLSEIKKLRAGEFDEKMLEANINNFKLGELQNMESNEGRADMFVNSFINGTDWKNEVTAIDRMAKLTKEDIVAFANKYLKEDNYAVIYKKQGKDPNEKKMTKPEITPIITNRDVASPFLVEVQESAVKPIEPVFLDYQKDMSQLKAKSDIPVLYKQNVANDLFQLIYVFDMGNNHDKALGTAFDYLEYLGTSDMTPEELKSEFYRLACTFYVSPGNERTYVVLSGLNENMPAAVQLFEKLLADAQVNKEAYTNMTSDILKARSDAKLNQGQNFSRLMSFAMYGPKSPATNLLTEAELTNMNPQELVDRIHNQNSYKHRILYYGPSSSKDLLATINQYHQVPAVLKDIPAGNEYAYLETPVTKVLV
;
A
#
# COMPACT_ATOMS: atom_id res chain seq x y z
N PRO A 1 -34.06 -0.23 -20.20
CA PRO A 1 -33.96 -1.39 -21.08
C PRO A 1 -32.67 -2.15 -20.80
N LYS A 2 -32.78 -3.48 -20.57
CA LYS A 2 -31.60 -4.35 -20.51
C LYS A 2 -30.95 -4.35 -21.90
N LEU A 3 -29.70 -3.95 -21.99
CA LEU A 3 -28.91 -4.10 -23.22
C LEU A 3 -28.62 -5.58 -23.40
N ASP A 4 -28.99 -6.13 -24.54
CA ASP A 4 -28.62 -7.49 -24.93
C ASP A 4 -27.24 -7.41 -25.64
N LEU A 5 -26.18 -7.52 -24.85
CA LEU A 5 -24.82 -7.45 -25.36
C LEU A 5 -24.36 -8.85 -25.84
N PRO A 6 -23.71 -8.95 -27.02
CA PRO A 6 -23.15 -10.21 -27.46
C PRO A 6 -22.09 -10.70 -26.47
N LYS A 7 -22.06 -12.02 -26.24
CA LYS A 7 -21.00 -12.63 -25.45
C LYS A 7 -19.66 -12.54 -26.18
N GLU A 8 -18.64 -12.10 -25.47
CA GLU A 8 -17.28 -12.07 -25.99
C GLU A 8 -16.76 -13.48 -26.30
N ALA A 9 -16.11 -13.63 -27.44
CA ALA A 9 -15.45 -14.89 -27.80
C ALA A 9 -14.33 -15.24 -26.82
N PRO A 10 -14.10 -16.53 -26.51
CA PRO A 10 -12.98 -16.92 -25.64
C PRO A 10 -11.63 -16.56 -26.30
N ILE A 11 -10.67 -16.14 -25.47
CA ILE A 11 -9.28 -15.96 -25.87
C ILE A 11 -8.65 -17.36 -25.93
N THR A 12 -8.11 -17.74 -27.09
CA THR A 12 -7.51 -19.06 -27.33
C THR A 12 -6.04 -19.00 -27.73
N GLN A 13 -5.48 -17.80 -27.77
CA GLN A 13 -4.05 -17.53 -27.95
C GLN A 13 -3.75 -16.17 -27.29
N PRO A 14 -2.53 -15.93 -26.80
CA PRO A 14 -2.19 -14.67 -26.17
C PRO A 14 -2.46 -13.47 -27.09
N VAL A 15 -3.18 -12.48 -26.58
CA VAL A 15 -3.43 -11.22 -27.27
C VAL A 15 -2.32 -10.24 -26.90
N VAL A 16 -1.39 -10.01 -27.84
CA VAL A 16 -0.22 -9.15 -27.61
C VAL A 16 -0.50 -7.74 -28.14
N LYS A 17 -0.24 -6.73 -27.33
CA LYS A 17 -0.31 -5.31 -27.70
C LYS A 17 0.94 -4.58 -27.23
N GLU A 18 1.43 -3.70 -28.09
CA GLU A 18 2.47 -2.73 -27.73
C GLU A 18 1.87 -1.32 -27.76
N VAL A 19 2.23 -0.52 -26.77
CA VAL A 19 1.85 0.89 -26.69
C VAL A 19 3.09 1.74 -26.40
N LEU A 20 3.14 2.93 -26.96
CA LEU A 20 4.21 3.89 -26.73
C LEU A 20 3.71 5.03 -25.86
N GLY A 21 4.52 5.48 -24.94
CA GLY A 21 4.24 6.62 -24.07
C GLY A 21 5.52 7.21 -23.46
N PRO A 22 5.46 8.43 -22.93
CA PRO A 22 6.64 9.14 -22.43
C PRO A 22 7.22 8.53 -21.13
N ASP A 23 6.37 7.93 -20.31
CA ASP A 23 6.78 7.39 -19.00
C ASP A 23 7.62 6.12 -19.13
N ALA A 24 8.20 5.66 -18.02
CA ALA A 24 8.97 4.43 -17.93
C ALA A 24 8.24 3.19 -18.44
N GLU A 25 8.98 2.19 -18.85
CA GLU A 25 8.45 0.94 -19.40
C GLU A 25 7.76 0.08 -18.35
N SER A 26 6.74 -0.67 -18.79
CA SER A 26 6.03 -1.64 -17.94
C SER A 26 5.37 -2.73 -18.78
N VAL A 27 5.08 -3.87 -18.17
CA VAL A 27 4.27 -4.94 -18.77
C VAL A 27 3.06 -5.22 -17.89
N ALA A 28 1.92 -5.49 -18.51
CA ALA A 28 0.69 -5.91 -17.84
C ALA A 28 0.08 -7.12 -18.51
N LEU A 29 -0.32 -8.10 -17.72
CA LEU A 29 -1.04 -9.30 -18.13
C LEU A 29 -2.46 -9.24 -17.59
N ALA A 30 -3.44 -9.75 -18.35
CA ALA A 30 -4.82 -9.80 -17.91
C ALA A 30 -5.51 -11.09 -18.36
N TRP A 31 -6.21 -11.73 -17.43
CA TRP A 31 -7.10 -12.86 -17.66
C TRP A 31 -8.54 -12.44 -17.41
N ARG A 32 -9.46 -12.95 -18.25
CA ARG A 32 -10.89 -12.63 -18.15
C ARG A 32 -11.65 -13.73 -17.41
N PHE A 33 -12.60 -13.30 -16.58
CA PHE A 33 -13.45 -14.14 -15.76
C PHE A 33 -14.92 -13.73 -15.91
N PRO A 34 -15.87 -14.53 -15.40
CA PRO A 34 -17.26 -14.11 -15.26
C PRO A 34 -17.40 -12.83 -14.42
N GLY A 35 -18.54 -12.16 -14.52
CA GLY A 35 -18.82 -10.95 -13.76
C GLY A 35 -18.90 -11.15 -12.25
N VAL A 36 -18.95 -10.04 -11.51
CA VAL A 36 -18.86 -10.04 -10.02
C VAL A 36 -19.99 -10.80 -9.34
N SER A 37 -21.14 -10.98 -9.97
CA SER A 37 -22.27 -11.76 -9.42
C SER A 37 -22.08 -13.28 -9.55
N ASP A 38 -21.05 -13.75 -10.27
CA ASP A 38 -20.73 -15.17 -10.39
C ASP A 38 -19.92 -15.64 -9.17
N LYS A 39 -20.21 -16.85 -8.68
CA LYS A 39 -19.48 -17.47 -7.57
C LYS A 39 -17.95 -17.58 -7.80
N ASP A 40 -17.53 -17.68 -9.06
CA ASP A 40 -16.14 -17.77 -9.44
C ASP A 40 -15.37 -16.46 -9.11
N PHE A 41 -16.07 -15.32 -8.93
CA PHE A 41 -15.45 -14.09 -8.53
C PHE A 41 -14.94 -14.11 -7.06
N GLU A 42 -15.67 -14.79 -6.16
CA GLU A 42 -15.20 -14.97 -4.77
C GLU A 42 -13.91 -15.82 -4.72
N ILE A 43 -13.86 -16.88 -5.54
CA ILE A 43 -12.66 -17.72 -5.65
C ILE A 43 -11.49 -16.91 -6.25
N LEU A 44 -11.77 -16.07 -7.25
CA LEU A 44 -10.77 -15.18 -7.85
C LEU A 44 -10.13 -14.27 -6.80
N GLN A 45 -10.90 -13.74 -5.86
CA GLN A 45 -10.35 -12.89 -4.80
C GLN A 45 -9.36 -13.65 -3.93
N VAL A 46 -9.66 -14.89 -3.53
CA VAL A 46 -8.75 -15.73 -2.75
C VAL A 46 -7.52 -16.13 -3.57
N VAL A 47 -7.70 -16.49 -4.84
CA VAL A 47 -6.61 -16.79 -5.78
C VAL A 47 -5.65 -15.60 -5.91
N LEU A 48 -6.18 -14.38 -6.01
CA LEU A 48 -5.36 -13.18 -6.05
C LEU A 48 -4.56 -13.03 -4.75
N GLN A 49 -5.19 -13.22 -3.58
CA GLN A 49 -4.46 -13.11 -2.30
C GLN A 49 -3.32 -14.14 -2.17
N VAL A 50 -3.45 -15.32 -2.77
CA VAL A 50 -2.34 -16.29 -2.84
C VAL A 50 -1.23 -15.79 -3.78
N LEU A 51 -1.58 -15.16 -4.90
CA LEU A 51 -0.60 -14.62 -5.85
C LEU A 51 0.04 -13.32 -5.37
N TYR A 52 -0.79 -12.37 -4.97
CA TYR A 52 -0.37 -11.02 -4.61
C TYR A 52 -1.36 -10.43 -3.60
N ASN A 53 -0.86 -10.05 -2.45
CA ASN A 53 -1.63 -9.39 -1.39
C ASN A 53 -0.91 -8.15 -0.82
N GLY A 54 0.20 -7.74 -1.46
CA GLY A 54 1.03 -6.61 -1.05
C GLY A 54 1.97 -6.92 0.12
N LYS A 55 2.05 -8.19 0.58
CA LYS A 55 2.86 -8.58 1.75
C LYS A 55 3.52 -9.95 1.62
N ALA A 56 2.72 -11.01 1.43
CA ALA A 56 3.15 -12.40 1.56
C ALA A 56 2.60 -13.33 0.47
N GLY A 57 2.04 -12.79 -0.64
CA GLY A 57 1.69 -13.59 -1.81
C GLY A 57 2.93 -14.10 -2.56
N LEU A 58 2.76 -15.06 -3.46
CA LEU A 58 3.86 -15.61 -4.25
C LEU A 58 4.67 -14.53 -4.96
N ILE A 59 3.99 -13.60 -5.65
CA ILE A 59 4.62 -12.46 -6.33
C ILE A 59 5.31 -11.53 -5.32
N ASP A 60 4.70 -11.32 -4.14
CA ASP A 60 5.28 -10.46 -3.11
C ASP A 60 6.60 -11.01 -2.60
N LEU A 61 6.64 -12.31 -2.27
CA LEU A 61 7.83 -12.94 -1.69
C LEU A 61 8.88 -13.26 -2.74
N ASP A 62 8.48 -13.84 -3.88
CA ASP A 62 9.42 -14.39 -4.85
C ASP A 62 9.94 -13.37 -5.86
N LEU A 63 9.20 -12.28 -6.11
CA LEU A 63 9.60 -11.25 -7.06
C LEU A 63 9.96 -9.92 -6.39
N ASN A 64 9.07 -9.37 -5.55
CA ASN A 64 9.30 -8.07 -4.92
C ASN A 64 10.31 -8.17 -3.77
N GLN A 65 10.12 -9.12 -2.84
CA GLN A 65 11.01 -9.30 -1.69
C GLN A 65 12.41 -9.73 -2.13
N GLN A 66 12.52 -10.63 -3.10
CA GLN A 66 13.79 -11.04 -3.68
C GLN A 66 14.34 -10.06 -4.73
N GLN A 67 13.70 -8.91 -4.88
CA GLN A 67 14.14 -7.83 -5.78
C GLN A 67 14.45 -8.32 -7.21
N LYS A 68 13.66 -9.27 -7.74
CA LYS A 68 13.83 -9.79 -9.12
C LYS A 68 13.25 -8.86 -10.17
N VAL A 69 12.40 -7.94 -9.79
CA VAL A 69 11.81 -6.86 -10.60
C VAL A 69 11.93 -5.55 -9.84
N LEU A 70 11.77 -4.41 -10.50
CA LEU A 70 11.74 -3.12 -9.81
C LEU A 70 10.49 -3.01 -8.92
N ASN A 71 9.36 -3.46 -9.42
CA ASN A 71 8.10 -3.62 -8.69
C ASN A 71 7.17 -4.51 -9.48
N SER A 72 6.32 -5.26 -8.79
CA SER A 72 5.19 -5.97 -9.40
C SER A 72 3.96 -5.83 -8.54
N TYR A 73 2.79 -5.93 -9.18
CA TYR A 73 1.49 -5.72 -8.54
C TYR A 73 0.41 -6.60 -9.18
N GLY A 74 -0.68 -6.80 -8.44
CA GLY A 74 -1.85 -7.50 -8.93
C GLY A 74 -3.13 -6.92 -8.34
N TYR A 75 -4.20 -6.89 -9.14
CA TYR A 75 -5.53 -6.50 -8.64
C TYR A 75 -6.64 -7.11 -9.48
N PRO A 76 -7.82 -7.36 -8.88
CA PRO A 76 -8.99 -7.78 -9.62
C PRO A 76 -9.70 -6.53 -10.17
N MET A 77 -10.23 -6.62 -11.37
CA MET A 77 -11.16 -5.66 -11.91
C MET A 77 -12.54 -6.33 -11.99
N GLY A 78 -13.43 -5.97 -11.06
CA GLY A 78 -14.78 -6.51 -11.00
C GLY A 78 -15.75 -5.63 -11.80
N LEU A 79 -16.42 -6.20 -12.82
CA LEU A 79 -17.48 -5.56 -13.57
C LEU A 79 -18.70 -6.48 -13.63
N ALA A 80 -19.87 -5.95 -13.99
CA ALA A 80 -21.12 -6.69 -13.99
C ALA A 80 -21.12 -7.93 -14.90
N ASP A 81 -20.63 -7.79 -16.14
CA ASP A 81 -20.68 -8.86 -17.14
C ASP A 81 -19.42 -9.73 -17.15
N TYR A 82 -18.27 -9.12 -16.96
CA TYR A 82 -16.96 -9.77 -16.92
C TYR A 82 -16.08 -9.16 -15.84
N SER A 83 -15.19 -9.98 -15.30
CA SER A 83 -14.14 -9.55 -14.41
C SER A 83 -12.77 -9.84 -15.04
N ALA A 84 -11.72 -9.23 -14.52
CA ALA A 84 -10.36 -9.51 -14.94
C ALA A 84 -9.43 -9.61 -13.74
N LEU A 85 -8.41 -10.45 -13.84
CA LEU A 85 -7.22 -10.39 -13.00
C LEU A 85 -6.13 -9.68 -13.80
N LEU A 86 -5.58 -8.61 -13.26
CA LEU A 86 -4.43 -7.91 -13.80
C LEU A 86 -3.20 -8.18 -12.95
N LEU A 87 -2.10 -8.54 -13.60
CA LEU A 87 -0.77 -8.62 -13.01
C LEU A 87 0.14 -7.70 -13.80
N GLY A 88 0.92 -6.88 -13.13
CA GLY A 88 1.83 -5.95 -13.77
C GLY A 88 3.22 -5.97 -13.16
N GLY A 89 4.20 -5.51 -13.94
CA GLY A 89 5.56 -5.41 -13.46
C GLY A 89 6.37 -4.32 -14.18
N LEU A 90 7.31 -3.76 -13.44
CA LEU A 90 8.26 -2.77 -13.89
C LEU A 90 9.66 -3.39 -13.93
N PRO A 91 10.40 -3.22 -15.03
CA PRO A 91 11.72 -3.82 -15.19
C PRO A 91 12.79 -3.07 -14.36
N LYS A 92 13.75 -3.83 -13.85
CA LYS A 92 15.01 -3.29 -13.32
C LYS A 92 15.85 -2.68 -14.43
N GLN A 93 16.94 -2.01 -14.05
CA GLN A 93 17.90 -1.50 -15.02
C GLN A 93 18.47 -2.64 -15.89
N GLY A 94 18.27 -2.53 -17.20
CA GLY A 94 18.72 -3.52 -18.17
C GLY A 94 17.88 -4.79 -18.30
N GLN A 95 16.82 -4.93 -17.53
CA GLN A 95 15.86 -6.03 -17.64
C GLN A 95 14.84 -5.74 -18.74
N THR A 96 14.51 -6.77 -19.51
CA THR A 96 13.49 -6.67 -20.59
C THR A 96 12.07 -6.87 -20.06
N LEU A 97 11.08 -6.34 -20.76
CA LEU A 97 9.67 -6.55 -20.44
C LEU A 97 9.25 -8.02 -20.58
N GLU A 98 9.91 -8.78 -21.48
CA GLU A 98 9.70 -10.21 -21.63
C GLU A 98 10.16 -10.98 -20.38
N GLU A 99 11.33 -10.66 -19.83
CA GLU A 99 11.81 -11.28 -18.61
C GLU A 99 10.86 -11.02 -17.44
N VAL A 100 10.32 -9.80 -17.31
CA VAL A 100 9.33 -9.48 -16.28
C VAL A 100 8.04 -10.28 -16.48
N LYS A 101 7.54 -10.38 -17.73
CA LYS A 101 6.36 -11.21 -18.07
C LYS A 101 6.60 -12.67 -17.66
N ASP A 102 7.76 -13.22 -18.01
CA ASP A 102 8.08 -14.63 -17.76
C ASP A 102 8.20 -14.91 -16.24
N LEU A 103 8.71 -13.97 -15.46
CA LEU A 103 8.69 -14.04 -14.00
C LEU A 103 7.25 -14.07 -13.44
N LEU A 104 6.36 -13.19 -13.91
CA LEU A 104 4.95 -13.19 -13.50
C LEU A 104 4.24 -14.50 -13.88
N LEU A 105 4.49 -15.03 -15.09
CA LEU A 105 3.95 -16.31 -15.53
C LEU A 105 4.51 -17.49 -14.75
N SER A 106 5.75 -17.39 -14.22
CA SER A 106 6.30 -18.45 -13.35
C SER A 106 5.53 -18.58 -12.05
N GLU A 107 5.04 -17.47 -11.47
CA GLU A 107 4.22 -17.51 -10.26
C GLU A 107 2.82 -18.09 -10.54
N ILE A 108 2.25 -17.80 -11.70
CA ILE A 108 1.02 -18.49 -12.16
C ILE A 108 1.23 -20.00 -12.27
N LYS A 109 2.39 -20.45 -12.78
CA LYS A 109 2.71 -21.90 -12.83
C LYS A 109 2.81 -22.53 -11.45
N LYS A 110 3.46 -21.87 -10.50
CA LYS A 110 3.53 -22.34 -9.10
C LYS A 110 2.13 -22.46 -8.49
N LEU A 111 1.29 -21.43 -8.64
CA LEU A 111 -0.10 -21.48 -8.18
C LEU A 111 -0.86 -22.67 -8.77
N ARG A 112 -0.77 -22.89 -10.09
CA ARG A 112 -1.42 -24.01 -10.78
C ARG A 112 -0.89 -25.39 -10.37
N ALA A 113 0.37 -25.47 -9.94
CA ALA A 113 1.00 -26.68 -9.40
C ALA A 113 0.68 -26.88 -7.90
N GLY A 114 0.07 -25.90 -7.23
CA GLY A 114 -0.18 -25.93 -5.79
C GLY A 114 1.08 -25.69 -4.95
N GLU A 115 2.08 -25.03 -5.51
CA GLU A 115 3.34 -24.71 -4.83
C GLU A 115 3.20 -23.45 -3.96
N PHE A 116 2.31 -23.51 -2.97
CA PHE A 116 2.11 -22.49 -1.96
C PHE A 116 1.73 -23.12 -0.61
N ASP A 117 2.02 -22.43 0.48
CA ASP A 117 1.67 -22.90 1.83
C ASP A 117 0.15 -22.83 2.03
N GLU A 118 -0.46 -23.95 2.42
CA GLU A 118 -1.90 -24.03 2.68
C GLU A 118 -2.34 -23.11 3.84
N LYS A 119 -1.45 -22.87 4.81
CA LYS A 119 -1.70 -21.93 5.92
C LYS A 119 -1.98 -20.50 5.44
N MET A 120 -1.57 -20.17 4.22
CA MET A 120 -1.87 -18.87 3.61
C MET A 120 -3.38 -18.66 3.42
N LEU A 121 -4.16 -19.72 3.22
CA LEU A 121 -5.61 -19.60 3.05
C LEU A 121 -6.28 -19.08 4.32
N GLU A 122 -5.93 -19.58 5.49
CA GLU A 122 -6.41 -19.06 6.77
C GLU A 122 -5.96 -17.61 7.00
N ALA A 123 -4.70 -17.31 6.71
CA ALA A 123 -4.17 -15.94 6.80
C ALA A 123 -4.92 -14.99 5.86
N ASN A 124 -5.23 -15.40 4.63
CA ASN A 124 -6.03 -14.61 3.68
C ASN A 124 -7.43 -14.30 4.25
N ILE A 125 -8.11 -15.28 4.83
CA ILE A 125 -9.44 -15.08 5.44
C ILE A 125 -9.37 -14.09 6.61
N ASN A 126 -8.36 -14.17 7.46
CA ASN A 126 -8.16 -13.23 8.56
C ASN A 126 -7.91 -11.79 8.04
N ASN A 127 -7.16 -11.66 6.95
CA ASN A 127 -6.93 -10.36 6.31
C ASN A 127 -8.18 -9.83 5.58
N PHE A 128 -9.03 -10.68 5.00
CA PHE A 128 -10.35 -10.26 4.50
C PHE A 128 -11.24 -9.72 5.63
N LYS A 129 -11.32 -10.43 6.78
CA LYS A 129 -12.05 -9.95 7.97
C LYS A 129 -11.50 -8.62 8.48
N LEU A 130 -10.17 -8.49 8.54
CA LEU A 130 -9.52 -7.23 8.90
C LEU A 130 -9.92 -6.10 7.96
N GLY A 131 -9.86 -6.33 6.64
CA GLY A 131 -10.25 -5.35 5.63
C GLY A 131 -11.73 -4.95 5.70
N GLU A 132 -12.63 -5.90 5.95
CA GLU A 132 -14.06 -5.62 6.16
C GLU A 132 -14.30 -4.76 7.40
N LEU A 133 -13.67 -5.09 8.53
CA LEU A 133 -13.76 -4.29 9.76
C LEU A 133 -13.25 -2.86 9.54
N GLN A 134 -12.10 -2.70 8.87
CA GLN A 134 -11.54 -1.38 8.52
C GLN A 134 -12.48 -0.59 7.61
N ASN A 135 -13.06 -1.23 6.60
CA ASN A 135 -14.01 -0.57 5.69
C ASN A 135 -15.27 -0.09 6.44
N MET A 136 -15.74 -0.89 7.40
CA MET A 136 -16.91 -0.54 8.21
C MET A 136 -16.67 0.57 9.24
N GLU A 137 -15.42 1.01 9.49
CA GLU A 137 -15.14 2.13 10.41
C GLU A 137 -15.67 3.47 9.88
N SER A 138 -15.74 3.64 8.55
CA SER A 138 -16.24 4.86 7.93
C SER A 138 -17.72 4.76 7.52
N ASN A 139 -18.44 5.91 7.53
CA ASN A 139 -19.80 5.97 6.98
C ASN A 139 -19.80 5.72 5.47
N GLU A 140 -18.78 6.19 4.77
CA GLU A 140 -18.61 6.00 3.33
C GLU A 140 -18.43 4.52 3.01
N GLY A 141 -17.50 3.82 3.68
CA GLY A 141 -17.28 2.39 3.46
C GLY A 141 -18.55 1.56 3.67
N ARG A 142 -19.32 1.87 4.75
CA ARG A 142 -20.62 1.20 4.98
C ARG A 142 -21.64 1.49 3.88
N ALA A 143 -21.71 2.74 3.42
CA ALA A 143 -22.62 3.12 2.33
C ALA A 143 -22.20 2.46 1.00
N ASP A 144 -20.92 2.42 0.70
CA ASP A 144 -20.39 1.84 -0.53
C ASP A 144 -20.66 0.33 -0.63
N MET A 145 -20.67 -0.39 0.47
CA MET A 145 -21.06 -1.81 0.47
C MET A 145 -22.49 -2.00 -0.09
N PHE A 146 -23.46 -1.17 0.34
CA PHE A 146 -24.83 -1.22 -0.19
C PHE A 146 -24.91 -0.77 -1.65
N VAL A 147 -24.21 0.31 -1.99
CA VAL A 147 -24.18 0.85 -3.36
C VAL A 147 -23.57 -0.17 -4.32
N ASN A 148 -22.45 -0.79 -3.96
CA ASN A 148 -21.79 -1.80 -4.78
C ASN A 148 -22.63 -3.06 -4.97
N SER A 149 -23.27 -3.55 -3.89
CA SER A 149 -24.22 -4.67 -3.98
C SER A 149 -25.37 -4.36 -4.96
N PHE A 150 -25.93 -3.15 -4.90
CA PHE A 150 -27.00 -2.72 -5.80
C PHE A 150 -26.51 -2.59 -7.26
N ILE A 151 -25.39 -1.93 -7.49
CA ILE A 151 -24.83 -1.71 -8.84
C ILE A 151 -24.47 -3.04 -9.52
N ASN A 152 -23.87 -3.94 -8.74
CA ASN A 152 -23.43 -5.25 -9.22
C ASN A 152 -24.58 -6.26 -9.34
N GLY A 153 -25.76 -5.92 -8.81
CA GLY A 153 -26.92 -6.83 -8.79
C GLY A 153 -26.69 -8.07 -7.92
N THR A 154 -25.84 -7.96 -6.90
CA THR A 154 -25.58 -9.02 -5.94
C THR A 154 -26.62 -9.01 -4.82
N ASP A 155 -26.97 -10.20 -4.31
CA ASP A 155 -27.87 -10.29 -3.15
C ASP A 155 -27.11 -9.90 -1.89
N TRP A 156 -27.67 -8.98 -1.08
CA TRP A 156 -27.03 -8.52 0.17
C TRP A 156 -26.69 -9.67 1.12
N LYS A 157 -27.52 -10.71 1.18
CA LYS A 157 -27.22 -11.90 1.98
C LYS A 157 -25.94 -12.62 1.49
N ASN A 158 -25.72 -12.62 0.19
CA ASN A 158 -24.50 -13.19 -0.38
C ASN A 158 -23.28 -12.34 -0.04
N GLU A 159 -23.40 -11.00 -0.08
CA GLU A 159 -22.32 -10.10 0.32
C GLU A 159 -21.85 -10.36 1.75
N VAL A 160 -22.75 -10.28 2.72
CA VAL A 160 -22.38 -10.41 4.15
C VAL A 160 -21.96 -11.83 4.56
N THR A 161 -22.10 -12.82 3.71
CA THR A 161 -21.64 -14.20 3.96
C THR A 161 -20.50 -14.64 3.03
N ALA A 162 -19.94 -13.73 2.23
CA ALA A 162 -18.90 -14.05 1.27
C ALA A 162 -17.65 -14.62 1.95
N ILE A 163 -17.18 -14.00 3.03
CA ILE A 163 -15.98 -14.45 3.78
C ILE A 163 -16.22 -15.86 4.36
N ASP A 164 -17.43 -16.18 4.85
CA ASP A 164 -17.75 -17.51 5.37
C ASP A 164 -17.72 -18.59 4.27
N ARG A 165 -18.03 -18.22 3.02
CA ARG A 165 -17.89 -19.14 1.87
C ARG A 165 -16.44 -19.27 1.45
N MET A 166 -15.72 -18.16 1.35
CA MET A 166 -14.27 -18.16 1.04
C MET A 166 -13.47 -18.97 2.05
N ALA A 167 -13.85 -18.94 3.34
CA ALA A 167 -13.21 -19.71 4.40
C ALA A 167 -13.33 -21.25 4.26
N LYS A 168 -14.23 -21.72 3.38
CA LYS A 168 -14.41 -23.17 3.10
C LYS A 168 -13.61 -23.64 1.90
N LEU A 169 -12.96 -22.74 1.17
CA LEU A 169 -12.15 -23.08 0.02
C LEU A 169 -10.90 -23.83 0.46
N THR A 170 -10.62 -24.93 -0.23
CA THR A 170 -9.43 -25.74 -0.02
C THR A 170 -8.32 -25.38 -1.00
N LYS A 171 -7.14 -25.88 -0.77
CA LYS A 171 -6.01 -25.74 -1.71
C LYS A 171 -6.34 -26.33 -3.08
N GLU A 172 -7.03 -27.47 -3.09
CA GLU A 172 -7.49 -28.15 -4.31
C GLU A 172 -8.47 -27.29 -5.11
N ASP A 173 -9.38 -26.55 -4.45
CA ASP A 173 -10.31 -25.63 -5.11
C ASP A 173 -9.55 -24.49 -5.79
N ILE A 174 -8.55 -23.91 -5.11
CA ILE A 174 -7.70 -22.85 -5.65
C ILE A 174 -6.90 -23.33 -6.85
N VAL A 175 -6.29 -24.53 -6.76
CA VAL A 175 -5.52 -25.13 -7.86
C VAL A 175 -6.43 -25.48 -9.04
N ALA A 176 -7.61 -26.04 -8.79
CA ALA A 176 -8.59 -26.35 -9.83
C ALA A 176 -9.06 -25.08 -10.56
N PHE A 177 -9.35 -24.02 -9.81
CA PHE A 177 -9.71 -22.71 -10.36
C PHE A 177 -8.59 -22.12 -11.22
N ALA A 178 -7.35 -22.11 -10.70
CA ALA A 178 -6.20 -21.60 -11.43
C ALA A 178 -5.97 -22.37 -12.74
N ASN A 179 -6.09 -23.71 -12.74
CA ASN A 179 -5.99 -24.52 -13.93
C ASN A 179 -7.14 -24.32 -14.93
N LYS A 180 -8.33 -23.94 -14.45
CA LYS A 180 -9.48 -23.62 -15.31
C LYS A 180 -9.27 -22.30 -16.05
N TYR A 181 -8.81 -21.26 -15.37
CA TYR A 181 -8.84 -19.88 -15.85
C TYR A 181 -7.47 -19.28 -16.20
N LEU A 182 -6.40 -19.62 -15.52
CA LEU A 182 -5.07 -19.01 -15.70
C LEU A 182 -4.20 -19.88 -16.62
N LYS A 183 -4.60 -20.02 -17.87
CA LYS A 183 -3.88 -20.82 -18.86
C LYS A 183 -2.78 -20.01 -19.55
N GLU A 184 -1.92 -20.71 -20.28
CA GLU A 184 -0.80 -20.08 -21.01
C GLU A 184 -1.21 -19.46 -22.34
N ASP A 185 -2.46 -19.66 -22.76
CA ASP A 185 -2.99 -19.27 -24.08
C ASP A 185 -4.20 -18.33 -24.03
N ASN A 186 -4.75 -18.03 -22.84
CA ASN A 186 -6.01 -17.30 -22.71
C ASN A 186 -5.89 -15.93 -22.02
N TYR A 187 -4.77 -15.24 -22.18
CA TYR A 187 -4.53 -13.94 -21.59
C TYR A 187 -4.20 -12.86 -22.63
N ALA A 188 -4.33 -11.60 -22.22
CA ALA A 188 -3.79 -10.47 -22.94
C ALA A 188 -2.50 -9.99 -22.26
N VAL A 189 -1.52 -9.54 -23.06
CA VAL A 189 -0.33 -8.88 -22.59
C VAL A 189 -0.15 -7.54 -23.27
N ILE A 190 0.13 -6.51 -22.51
CA ILE A 190 0.40 -5.15 -22.98
C ILE A 190 1.81 -4.77 -22.59
N TYR A 191 2.66 -4.52 -23.58
CA TYR A 191 3.98 -3.95 -23.41
C TYR A 191 3.89 -2.43 -23.57
N LYS A 192 4.03 -1.70 -22.50
CA LYS A 192 4.17 -0.26 -22.55
C LYS A 192 5.66 0.08 -22.67
N LYS A 193 6.07 0.56 -23.82
CA LYS A 193 7.43 0.98 -24.14
C LYS A 193 7.57 2.49 -24.04
N GLN A 194 8.75 2.95 -23.61
CA GLN A 194 9.05 4.38 -23.61
C GLN A 194 9.25 4.86 -25.05
N GLY A 195 8.58 5.94 -25.40
CA GLY A 195 8.72 6.57 -26.71
C GLY A 195 7.53 7.43 -27.07
N LYS A 196 7.60 7.97 -28.29
CA LYS A 196 6.52 8.74 -28.89
C LYS A 196 5.96 7.95 -30.07
N ASP A 197 4.64 7.81 -30.11
CA ASP A 197 3.97 7.19 -31.26
C ASP A 197 4.15 8.10 -32.50
N PRO A 198 4.86 7.64 -33.54
CA PRO A 198 5.04 8.43 -34.77
C PRO A 198 3.72 8.65 -35.53
N ASN A 199 2.70 7.83 -35.24
CA ASN A 199 1.38 7.90 -35.87
C ASN A 199 0.36 8.65 -35.00
N GLU A 200 0.79 9.37 -33.95
CA GLU A 200 -0.08 10.15 -33.09
C GLU A 200 -0.91 11.13 -33.93
N LYS A 201 -2.21 10.88 -34.00
CA LYS A 201 -3.14 11.77 -34.69
C LYS A 201 -3.39 13.01 -33.83
N LYS A 202 -2.94 14.17 -34.28
CA LYS A 202 -3.37 15.44 -33.70
C LYS A 202 -4.86 15.59 -33.97
N MET A 203 -5.69 15.33 -32.98
CA MET A 203 -7.11 15.66 -33.08
C MET A 203 -7.28 17.16 -32.90
N THR A 204 -7.93 17.79 -33.90
CA THR A 204 -8.40 19.16 -33.73
C THR A 204 -9.46 19.15 -32.62
N LYS A 205 -9.27 19.97 -31.60
CA LYS A 205 -10.26 20.10 -30.53
C LYS A 205 -11.60 20.50 -31.15
N PRO A 206 -12.67 19.69 -31.03
CA PRO A 206 -13.97 20.06 -31.57
C PRO A 206 -14.47 21.34 -30.87
N GLU A 207 -15.22 22.13 -31.58
CA GLU A 207 -15.96 23.23 -30.95
C GLU A 207 -16.95 22.64 -29.95
N ILE A 208 -16.77 23.01 -28.69
CA ILE A 208 -17.70 22.59 -27.64
C ILE A 208 -18.88 23.54 -27.68
N THR A 209 -20.03 23.05 -28.14
CA THR A 209 -21.28 23.79 -27.99
C THR A 209 -21.53 24.02 -26.51
N PRO A 210 -21.63 25.25 -26.01
CA PRO A 210 -21.90 25.50 -24.60
C PRO A 210 -23.22 24.84 -24.21
N ILE A 211 -23.17 23.94 -23.22
CA ILE A 211 -24.41 23.41 -22.64
C ILE A 211 -25.01 24.51 -21.79
N ILE A 212 -26.22 24.94 -22.16
CA ILE A 212 -27.00 25.87 -21.34
C ILE A 212 -27.40 25.10 -20.09
N THR A 213 -26.68 25.32 -19.00
CA THR A 213 -27.03 24.75 -17.69
C THR A 213 -28.06 25.70 -17.04
N ASN A 214 -29.29 25.23 -16.91
CA ASN A 214 -30.31 25.91 -16.13
C ASN A 214 -30.02 25.78 -14.64
N ARG A 215 -28.94 26.42 -14.17
CA ARG A 215 -28.51 26.32 -12.76
C ARG A 215 -29.52 26.92 -11.79
N ASP A 216 -30.40 27.78 -12.27
CA ASP A 216 -31.43 28.47 -11.48
C ASP A 216 -32.76 27.69 -11.45
N VAL A 217 -32.87 26.57 -12.15
CA VAL A 217 -34.08 25.74 -12.18
C VAL A 217 -33.85 24.44 -11.44
N ALA A 218 -34.52 24.27 -10.32
CA ALA A 218 -34.54 23.04 -9.56
C ALA A 218 -35.80 22.21 -9.92
N SER A 219 -35.67 20.88 -9.96
CA SER A 219 -36.85 20.01 -10.08
C SER A 219 -37.69 20.11 -8.81
N PRO A 220 -39.01 19.87 -8.90
CA PRO A 220 -39.88 19.83 -7.68
C PRO A 220 -39.33 18.93 -6.59
N PHE A 221 -38.77 17.76 -6.95
CA PHE A 221 -38.11 16.82 -6.03
C PHE A 221 -36.88 17.47 -5.33
N LEU A 222 -36.05 18.16 -6.07
CA LEU A 222 -34.89 18.82 -5.48
C LEU A 222 -35.29 19.94 -4.52
N VAL A 223 -36.35 20.71 -4.88
CA VAL A 223 -36.91 21.74 -4.00
C VAL A 223 -37.47 21.12 -2.72
N GLU A 224 -38.24 20.03 -2.81
CA GLU A 224 -38.73 19.28 -1.66
C GLU A 224 -37.59 18.82 -0.74
N VAL A 225 -36.52 18.27 -1.30
CA VAL A 225 -35.33 17.84 -0.53
C VAL A 225 -34.63 19.04 0.14
N GLN A 226 -34.46 20.15 -0.59
CA GLN A 226 -33.82 21.37 -0.06
C GLN A 226 -34.63 22.07 1.02
N GLU A 227 -35.96 22.03 0.92
CA GLU A 227 -36.90 22.64 1.88
C GLU A 227 -37.23 21.70 3.04
N SER A 228 -36.85 20.42 2.96
CA SER A 228 -37.09 19.47 4.04
C SER A 228 -36.35 19.93 5.31
N ALA A 229 -37.08 19.90 6.45
CA ALA A 229 -36.50 20.26 7.73
C ALA A 229 -35.47 19.22 8.17
N VAL A 230 -34.20 19.54 8.05
CA VAL A 230 -33.10 18.71 8.52
C VAL A 230 -32.67 19.19 9.91
N LYS A 231 -32.66 18.27 10.88
CA LYS A 231 -32.09 18.58 12.19
C LYS A 231 -30.59 18.79 12.03
N PRO A 232 -30.03 19.94 12.43
CA PRO A 232 -28.60 20.19 12.35
C PRO A 232 -27.83 19.10 13.12
N ILE A 233 -26.72 18.62 12.55
CA ILE A 233 -25.79 17.77 13.26
C ILE A 233 -24.88 18.69 14.07
N GLU A 234 -24.96 18.57 15.39
CA GLU A 234 -24.06 19.30 16.28
C GLU A 234 -22.65 18.69 16.19
N PRO A 235 -21.62 19.51 15.98
CA PRO A 235 -20.25 19.01 15.93
C PRO A 235 -19.81 18.50 17.29
N VAL A 236 -19.23 17.31 17.32
CA VAL A 236 -18.61 16.76 18.54
C VAL A 236 -17.12 17.05 18.49
N PHE A 237 -16.66 17.96 19.34
CA PHE A 237 -15.24 18.29 19.47
C PHE A 237 -14.58 17.35 20.47
N LEU A 238 -13.36 16.88 20.14
CA LEU A 238 -12.54 16.11 21.06
C LEU A 238 -12.00 17.03 22.16
N ASP A 239 -12.22 16.63 23.41
CA ASP A 239 -11.56 17.20 24.59
C ASP A 239 -10.40 16.30 24.99
N TYR A 240 -9.17 16.67 24.61
CA TYR A 240 -7.98 15.86 24.86
C TYR A 240 -7.72 15.53 26.33
N GLN A 241 -8.32 16.28 27.26
CA GLN A 241 -8.19 16.01 28.69
C GLN A 241 -9.23 14.99 29.20
N LYS A 242 -10.41 14.93 28.56
CA LYS A 242 -11.51 14.03 28.95
C LYS A 242 -11.58 12.78 28.09
N ASP A 243 -11.31 12.93 26.78
CA ASP A 243 -11.51 11.86 25.81
C ASP A 243 -10.30 10.95 25.67
N MET A 244 -9.15 11.35 26.19
CA MET A 244 -7.89 10.61 26.15
C MET A 244 -7.26 10.52 27.53
N SER A 245 -6.64 9.38 27.84
CA SER A 245 -5.85 9.21 29.06
C SER A 245 -4.36 9.44 28.76
N GLN A 246 -3.71 10.20 29.61
CA GLN A 246 -2.26 10.40 29.56
C GLN A 246 -1.61 9.42 30.55
N LEU A 247 -0.82 8.50 30.01
CA LEU A 247 -0.11 7.46 30.76
C LEU A 247 1.39 7.62 30.57
N LYS A 248 2.16 6.85 31.29
CA LYS A 248 3.62 6.75 31.14
C LYS A 248 4.03 5.29 31.02
N ALA A 249 4.83 4.98 30.04
CA ALA A 249 5.55 3.73 29.93
C ALA A 249 6.95 3.85 30.57
N LYS A 250 7.74 2.76 30.52
CA LYS A 250 9.13 2.77 30.99
C LYS A 250 9.94 3.91 30.35
N SER A 251 10.99 4.35 31.03
CA SER A 251 11.83 5.50 30.63
C SER A 251 11.04 6.81 30.48
N ASP A 252 9.95 6.95 31.26
CA ASP A 252 9.05 8.12 31.27
C ASP A 252 8.43 8.46 29.89
N ILE A 253 8.35 7.50 28.98
CA ILE A 253 7.76 7.72 27.64
C ILE A 253 6.27 8.08 27.79
N PRO A 254 5.84 9.24 27.28
CA PRO A 254 4.42 9.62 27.29
C PRO A 254 3.59 8.69 26.41
N VAL A 255 2.43 8.24 26.91
CA VAL A 255 1.47 7.44 26.18
C VAL A 255 0.13 8.15 26.18
N LEU A 256 -0.38 8.50 25.01
CA LEU A 256 -1.75 8.96 24.80
C LEU A 256 -2.63 7.76 24.47
N TYR A 257 -3.56 7.46 25.33
CA TYR A 257 -4.41 6.27 25.25
C TYR A 257 -5.87 6.65 25.01
N LYS A 258 -6.48 6.00 24.05
CA LYS A 258 -7.93 6.01 23.84
C LYS A 258 -8.41 4.59 23.59
N GLN A 259 -9.40 4.14 24.38
CA GLN A 259 -9.99 2.83 24.20
C GLN A 259 -10.91 2.85 22.97
N ASN A 260 -10.73 1.88 22.06
CA ASN A 260 -11.66 1.55 21.01
C ASN A 260 -12.77 0.67 21.58
N VAL A 261 -14.00 1.14 21.50
CA VAL A 261 -15.20 0.41 21.93
C VAL A 261 -16.11 -0.01 20.77
N ALA A 262 -15.65 0.28 19.53
CA ALA A 262 -16.45 0.06 18.33
C ALA A 262 -16.15 -1.29 17.66
N ASN A 263 -14.90 -1.72 17.70
CA ASN A 263 -14.43 -2.98 17.09
C ASN A 263 -13.15 -3.49 17.74
N ASP A 264 -12.63 -4.60 17.25
CA ASP A 264 -11.43 -5.27 17.77
C ASP A 264 -10.13 -4.87 17.04
N LEU A 265 -10.10 -3.70 16.42
CA LEU A 265 -8.90 -3.19 15.76
C LEU A 265 -8.06 -2.33 16.70
N PHE A 266 -6.73 -2.47 16.60
CA PHE A 266 -5.80 -1.59 17.28
C PHE A 266 -4.95 -0.80 16.30
N GLN A 267 -4.51 0.38 16.76
CA GLN A 267 -3.45 1.16 16.17
C GLN A 267 -2.51 1.63 17.29
N LEU A 268 -1.25 1.28 17.16
CA LEU A 268 -0.15 1.67 18.05
C LEU A 268 0.87 2.46 17.25
N ILE A 269 1.14 3.70 17.66
CA ILE A 269 1.99 4.61 16.90
C ILE A 269 3.10 5.14 17.81
N TYR A 270 4.36 4.97 17.40
CA TYR A 270 5.49 5.69 18.00
C TYR A 270 5.75 6.94 17.16
N VAL A 271 5.81 8.09 17.79
CA VAL A 271 6.04 9.38 17.15
C VAL A 271 7.34 9.98 17.64
N PHE A 272 8.29 10.06 16.73
CA PHE A 272 9.56 10.73 16.92
C PHE A 272 9.51 12.12 16.28
N ASP A 273 9.85 13.18 17.00
CA ASP A 273 10.00 14.52 16.40
C ASP A 273 11.36 14.65 15.69
N MET A 274 11.72 13.60 14.95
CA MET A 274 12.94 13.44 14.17
C MET A 274 12.58 12.84 12.81
N GLY A 275 13.00 13.46 11.73
CA GLY A 275 12.76 13.02 10.36
C GLY A 275 13.96 13.25 9.47
N ASN A 276 13.75 13.24 8.15
CA ASN A 276 14.80 13.37 7.15
C ASN A 276 15.57 14.71 7.23
N ASN A 277 14.98 15.77 7.81
CA ASN A 277 15.69 17.03 8.07
C ASN A 277 16.75 16.89 9.16
N HIS A 278 16.60 15.93 10.07
CA HIS A 278 17.54 15.64 11.13
C HIS A 278 18.62 14.62 10.73
N ASP A 279 18.23 13.62 9.91
CA ASP A 279 19.13 12.64 9.30
C ASP A 279 18.61 12.25 7.91
N LYS A 280 19.27 12.74 6.86
CA LYS A 280 18.85 12.50 5.46
C LYS A 280 18.90 11.03 5.02
N ALA A 281 19.58 10.17 5.77
CA ALA A 281 19.65 8.73 5.51
C ALA A 281 18.53 7.94 6.17
N LEU A 282 17.70 8.59 7.01
CA LEU A 282 16.68 7.91 7.80
C LEU A 282 15.64 7.23 6.92
N GLY A 283 15.14 7.93 5.87
CA GLY A 283 14.24 7.32 4.90
C GLY A 283 14.84 6.07 4.26
N THR A 284 16.06 6.17 3.75
CA THR A 284 16.76 5.03 3.13
C THR A 284 16.99 3.88 4.13
N ALA A 285 17.22 4.18 5.42
CA ALA A 285 17.37 3.13 6.44
C ALA A 285 16.09 2.32 6.62
N PHE A 286 14.92 2.98 6.66
CA PHE A 286 13.65 2.28 6.81
C PHE A 286 13.13 1.67 5.51
N ASP A 287 13.49 2.21 4.34
CA ASP A 287 13.30 1.51 3.06
C ASP A 287 14.12 0.20 3.03
N TYR A 288 15.35 0.24 3.58
CA TYR A 288 16.20 -0.95 3.66
C TYR A 288 15.68 -1.99 4.65
N LEU A 289 15.01 -1.58 5.74
CA LEU A 289 14.41 -2.48 6.74
C LEU A 289 13.46 -3.49 6.10
N GLU A 290 12.77 -3.12 5.02
CA GLU A 290 11.86 -4.00 4.28
C GLU A 290 12.53 -5.28 3.72
N TYR A 291 13.85 -5.25 3.56
CA TYR A 291 14.66 -6.34 3.01
C TYR A 291 15.51 -7.05 4.06
N LEU A 292 15.32 -6.74 5.34
CA LEU A 292 16.13 -7.29 6.41
C LEU A 292 15.38 -8.36 7.18
N GLY A 293 16.12 -9.41 7.55
CA GLY A 293 15.71 -10.41 8.52
C GLY A 293 16.32 -10.13 9.89
N THR A 294 16.06 -11.03 10.82
CA THR A 294 16.73 -11.12 12.12
C THR A 294 17.74 -12.26 12.11
N SER A 295 18.44 -12.48 13.22
CA SER A 295 19.40 -13.59 13.36
C SER A 295 18.78 -14.98 13.18
N ASP A 296 17.45 -15.11 13.30
CA ASP A 296 16.72 -16.38 13.27
C ASP A 296 15.50 -16.42 12.33
N MET A 297 15.18 -15.30 11.65
CA MET A 297 14.08 -15.23 10.67
C MET A 297 14.53 -14.49 9.42
N THR A 298 14.19 -15.04 8.26
CA THR A 298 14.38 -14.34 6.98
C THR A 298 13.37 -13.20 6.82
N PRO A 299 13.58 -12.24 5.89
CA PRO A 299 12.61 -11.21 5.59
C PRO A 299 11.26 -11.76 5.13
N GLU A 300 11.27 -12.86 4.35
CA GLU A 300 10.07 -13.56 3.86
C GLU A 300 9.29 -14.20 5.01
N GLU A 301 9.98 -14.82 5.96
CA GLU A 301 9.35 -15.40 7.15
C GLU A 301 8.73 -14.33 8.04
N LEU A 302 9.39 -13.18 8.22
CA LEU A 302 8.86 -12.04 8.97
C LEU A 302 7.59 -11.50 8.30
N LYS A 303 7.59 -11.27 6.99
CA LYS A 303 6.41 -10.80 6.25
C LYS A 303 5.25 -11.79 6.34
N SER A 304 5.54 -13.07 6.18
CA SER A 304 4.55 -14.13 6.28
C SER A 304 3.94 -14.20 7.70
N GLU A 305 4.75 -14.01 8.74
CA GLU A 305 4.28 -14.03 10.12
C GLU A 305 3.40 -12.81 10.45
N PHE A 306 3.78 -11.59 10.03
CA PHE A 306 2.92 -10.41 10.15
C PHE A 306 1.59 -10.60 9.43
N TYR A 307 1.62 -11.17 8.22
CA TYR A 307 0.43 -11.46 7.45
C TYR A 307 -0.48 -12.49 8.13
N ARG A 308 0.12 -13.56 8.71
CA ARG A 308 -0.60 -14.59 9.49
C ARG A 308 -1.29 -13.99 10.72
N LEU A 309 -0.64 -13.03 11.38
CA LEU A 309 -1.21 -12.32 12.53
C LEU A 309 -2.33 -11.34 12.14
N ALA A 310 -2.61 -11.15 10.86
CA ALA A 310 -3.47 -10.05 10.36
C ALA A 310 -3.07 -8.71 11.01
N CYS A 311 -1.77 -8.48 11.12
CA CYS A 311 -1.15 -7.28 11.62
C CYS A 311 -0.18 -6.72 10.57
N THR A 312 0.06 -5.43 10.64
CA THR A 312 1.01 -4.76 9.77
C THR A 312 1.77 -3.71 10.52
N PHE A 313 2.98 -3.43 10.04
CA PHE A 313 3.70 -2.23 10.45
C PHE A 313 4.14 -1.44 9.21
N TYR A 314 4.38 -0.18 9.41
CA TYR A 314 5.16 0.66 8.50
C TYR A 314 5.89 1.74 9.28
N VAL A 315 7.02 2.17 8.74
CA VAL A 315 7.78 3.30 9.27
C VAL A 315 7.80 4.39 8.20
N SER A 316 7.36 5.57 8.57
CA SER A 316 7.23 6.72 7.66
C SER A 316 8.07 7.90 8.15
N PRO A 317 9.34 8.00 7.73
CA PRO A 317 10.19 9.15 8.00
C PRO A 317 9.76 10.32 7.09
N GLY A 318 9.01 11.27 7.67
CA GLY A 318 8.74 12.54 7.03
C GLY A 318 9.93 13.50 7.15
N ASN A 319 9.73 14.78 6.80
CA ASN A 319 10.78 15.76 6.95
C ASN A 319 11.13 16.04 8.43
N GLU A 320 10.11 16.27 9.26
CA GLU A 320 10.26 16.69 10.67
C GLU A 320 9.99 15.55 11.66
N ARG A 321 9.23 14.54 11.27
CA ARG A 321 8.76 13.48 12.15
C ARG A 321 8.85 12.12 11.48
N THR A 322 9.10 11.11 12.32
CA THR A 322 8.97 9.71 11.94
C THR A 322 7.81 9.10 12.70
N TYR A 323 6.93 8.44 11.95
CA TYR A 323 5.84 7.64 12.49
C TYR A 323 6.16 6.16 12.29
N VAL A 324 6.13 5.43 13.38
CA VAL A 324 6.16 3.96 13.40
C VAL A 324 4.77 3.50 13.75
N VAL A 325 4.09 2.81 12.85
CA VAL A 325 2.69 2.41 13.02
C VAL A 325 2.58 0.90 12.96
N LEU A 326 1.99 0.34 14.02
CA LEU A 326 1.53 -1.06 14.05
C LEU A 326 0.01 -1.05 14.12
N SER A 327 -0.65 -1.89 13.34
CA SER A 327 -2.11 -1.99 13.35
C SER A 327 -2.57 -3.38 12.94
N GLY A 328 -3.80 -3.75 13.31
CA GLY A 328 -4.38 -5.03 12.96
C GLY A 328 -5.40 -5.52 13.99
N LEU A 329 -5.56 -6.83 14.07
CA LEU A 329 -6.43 -7.48 15.06
C LEU A 329 -5.79 -7.41 16.45
N ASN A 330 -6.55 -6.88 17.42
CA ASN A 330 -6.02 -6.62 18.77
C ASN A 330 -5.62 -7.88 19.53
N GLU A 331 -6.24 -9.01 19.26
CA GLU A 331 -5.85 -10.29 19.88
C GLU A 331 -4.39 -10.67 19.57
N ASN A 332 -3.87 -10.23 18.42
CA ASN A 332 -2.51 -10.48 17.94
C ASN A 332 -1.53 -9.33 18.25
N MET A 333 -1.99 -8.21 18.85
CA MET A 333 -1.15 -7.04 19.13
C MET A 333 0.12 -7.39 19.92
N PRO A 334 0.09 -8.16 21.02
CA PRO A 334 1.31 -8.45 21.77
C PRO A 334 2.36 -9.19 20.93
N ALA A 335 1.93 -10.17 20.11
CA ALA A 335 2.81 -10.93 19.22
C ALA A 335 3.40 -10.03 18.11
N ALA A 336 2.57 -9.16 17.52
CA ALA A 336 3.01 -8.22 16.49
C ALA A 336 4.01 -7.20 17.06
N VAL A 337 3.77 -6.67 18.27
CA VAL A 337 4.72 -5.77 18.96
C VAL A 337 6.03 -6.48 19.24
N GLN A 338 5.99 -7.71 19.77
CA GLN A 338 7.19 -8.50 20.04
C GLN A 338 8.01 -8.75 18.77
N LEU A 339 7.35 -9.13 17.68
CA LEU A 339 8.00 -9.40 16.40
C LEU A 339 8.65 -8.13 15.81
N PHE A 340 7.94 -7.01 15.85
CA PHE A 340 8.44 -5.74 15.36
C PHE A 340 9.63 -5.20 16.18
N GLU A 341 9.53 -5.24 17.50
CA GLU A 341 10.62 -4.81 18.39
C GLU A 341 11.86 -5.68 18.22
N LYS A 342 11.67 -6.99 17.99
CA LYS A 342 12.76 -7.90 17.64
C LYS A 342 13.42 -7.49 16.32
N LEU A 343 12.63 -7.19 15.28
CA LEU A 343 13.15 -6.73 13.99
C LEU A 343 13.95 -5.45 14.15
N LEU A 344 13.47 -4.47 14.91
CA LEU A 344 14.21 -3.22 15.15
C LEU A 344 15.52 -3.43 15.91
N ALA A 345 15.56 -4.39 16.84
CA ALA A 345 16.72 -4.61 17.70
C ALA A 345 17.77 -5.56 17.10
N ASP A 346 17.36 -6.46 16.17
CA ASP A 346 18.16 -7.56 15.65
C ASP A 346 18.17 -7.61 14.10
N ALA A 347 17.87 -6.50 13.42
CA ALA A 347 17.95 -6.44 11.97
C ALA A 347 19.38 -6.75 11.50
N GLN A 348 19.52 -7.72 10.57
CA GLN A 348 20.80 -8.18 10.08
C GLN A 348 21.14 -7.56 8.72
N VAL A 349 22.40 -7.13 8.56
CA VAL A 349 22.88 -6.57 7.28
C VAL A 349 22.76 -7.58 6.15
N ASN A 350 22.13 -7.17 5.05
CA ASN A 350 22.09 -7.89 3.78
C ASN A 350 22.72 -7.04 2.69
N LYS A 351 23.99 -7.28 2.39
CA LYS A 351 24.76 -6.50 1.41
C LYS A 351 24.20 -6.60 0.00
N GLU A 352 23.70 -7.78 -0.38
CA GLU A 352 23.11 -8.00 -1.71
C GLU A 352 21.81 -7.19 -1.85
N ALA A 353 20.92 -7.27 -0.87
CA ALA A 353 19.70 -6.49 -0.85
C ALA A 353 19.98 -4.98 -0.88
N TYR A 354 21.02 -4.51 -0.18
CA TYR A 354 21.44 -3.10 -0.24
C TYR A 354 21.90 -2.69 -1.63
N THR A 355 22.71 -3.51 -2.29
CA THR A 355 23.20 -3.24 -3.65
C THR A 355 22.05 -3.16 -4.63
N ASN A 356 21.12 -4.10 -4.55
CA ASN A 356 19.90 -4.12 -5.37
C ASN A 356 19.03 -2.89 -5.11
N MET A 357 18.73 -2.59 -3.83
CA MET A 357 17.97 -1.40 -3.45
C MET A 357 18.60 -0.09 -3.95
N THR A 358 19.92 0.04 -3.86
CA THR A 358 20.63 1.21 -4.39
C THR A 358 20.43 1.35 -5.91
N SER A 359 20.58 0.26 -6.65
CA SER A 359 20.31 0.23 -8.09
C SER A 359 18.86 0.62 -8.41
N ASP A 360 17.92 0.09 -7.64
CA ASP A 360 16.49 0.36 -7.82
C ASP A 360 16.13 1.83 -7.49
N ILE A 361 16.73 2.41 -6.45
CA ILE A 361 16.59 3.85 -6.12
C ILE A 361 17.10 4.71 -7.29
N LEU A 362 18.28 4.38 -7.86
CA LEU A 362 18.86 5.14 -8.96
C LEU A 362 18.01 5.01 -10.23
N LYS A 363 17.50 3.81 -10.52
CA LYS A 363 16.57 3.56 -11.63
C LYS A 363 15.28 4.37 -11.44
N ALA A 364 14.66 4.31 -10.25
CA ALA A 364 13.45 5.08 -9.94
C ALA A 364 13.65 6.60 -10.08
N ARG A 365 14.82 7.10 -9.67
CA ARG A 365 15.19 8.52 -9.87
C ARG A 365 15.35 8.90 -11.35
N SER A 366 15.84 7.98 -12.16
CA SER A 366 15.91 8.17 -13.61
C SER A 366 14.53 8.20 -14.24
N ASP A 367 13.68 7.24 -13.88
CA ASP A 367 12.31 7.14 -14.39
C ASP A 367 11.44 8.32 -13.96
N ALA A 368 11.65 8.83 -12.75
CA ALA A 368 10.97 10.02 -12.24
C ALA A 368 11.14 11.26 -13.13
N LYS A 369 12.27 11.37 -13.85
CA LYS A 369 12.52 12.47 -14.80
C LYS A 369 11.63 12.40 -16.04
N LEU A 370 11.05 11.24 -16.34
CA LEU A 370 10.14 11.02 -17.45
C LEU A 370 8.69 11.37 -17.04
N ASN A 371 8.40 11.45 -15.76
CA ASN A 371 7.06 11.71 -15.23
C ASN A 371 6.79 13.21 -15.08
N GLN A 372 5.79 13.72 -15.82
CA GLN A 372 5.44 15.16 -15.83
C GLN A 372 5.02 15.68 -14.45
N GLY A 373 4.24 14.90 -13.68
CA GLY A 373 3.78 15.30 -12.35
C GLY A 373 4.93 15.42 -11.35
N GLN A 374 5.87 14.49 -11.37
CA GLN A 374 7.06 14.54 -10.52
C GLN A 374 7.98 15.73 -10.88
N ASN A 375 8.17 16.00 -12.18
CA ASN A 375 8.93 17.15 -12.62
C ASN A 375 8.26 18.46 -12.18
N PHE A 376 6.93 18.55 -12.29
CA PHE A 376 6.18 19.71 -11.80
C PHE A 376 6.31 19.89 -10.28
N SER A 377 6.21 18.81 -9.50
CA SER A 377 6.39 18.86 -8.04
C SER A 377 7.78 19.36 -7.63
N ARG A 378 8.82 18.94 -8.36
CA ARG A 378 10.20 19.42 -8.14
C ARG A 378 10.35 20.89 -8.52
N LEU A 379 9.73 21.32 -9.63
CA LEU A 379 9.71 22.72 -10.05
C LEU A 379 9.01 23.60 -9.00
N MET A 380 7.89 23.15 -8.45
CA MET A 380 7.19 23.82 -7.36
C MET A 380 8.06 23.95 -6.10
N SER A 381 8.75 22.87 -5.71
CA SER A 381 9.67 22.90 -4.57
C SER A 381 10.82 23.90 -4.80
N PHE A 382 11.38 23.93 -6.02
CA PHE A 382 12.40 24.91 -6.40
C PHE A 382 11.86 26.34 -6.40
N ALA A 383 10.64 26.55 -6.88
CA ALA A 383 10.00 27.86 -6.87
C ALA A 383 9.82 28.41 -5.45
N MET A 384 9.48 27.54 -4.51
CA MET A 384 9.23 27.93 -3.12
C MET A 384 10.52 28.11 -2.31
N TYR A 385 11.52 27.25 -2.49
CA TYR A 385 12.69 27.18 -1.62
C TYR A 385 14.03 27.47 -2.34
N GLY A 386 14.06 27.49 -3.68
CA GLY A 386 15.30 27.59 -4.45
C GLY A 386 16.08 26.27 -4.47
N PRO A 387 17.41 26.34 -4.73
CA PRO A 387 18.23 25.13 -4.91
C PRO A 387 18.42 24.30 -3.62
N LYS A 388 18.27 24.91 -2.43
CA LYS A 388 18.30 24.24 -1.14
C LYS A 388 16.87 24.07 -0.63
N SER A 389 16.29 22.93 -0.89
CA SER A 389 14.89 22.62 -0.52
C SER A 389 14.78 21.27 0.18
N PRO A 390 13.68 20.97 0.89
CA PRO A 390 13.44 19.63 1.43
C PRO A 390 13.54 18.54 0.36
N ALA A 391 13.11 18.81 -0.88
CA ALA A 391 13.16 17.87 -1.98
C ALA A 391 14.60 17.53 -2.46
N THR A 392 15.60 18.33 -2.09
CA THR A 392 17.00 18.08 -2.38
C THR A 392 17.77 17.46 -1.22
N ASN A 393 17.13 17.24 -0.07
CA ASN A 393 17.72 16.63 1.12
C ASN A 393 17.69 15.09 1.02
N LEU A 394 18.38 14.57 0.02
CA LEU A 394 18.45 13.14 -0.30
C LEU A 394 19.92 12.68 -0.34
N LEU A 395 20.14 11.39 -0.09
CA LEU A 395 21.45 10.79 -0.36
C LEU A 395 21.75 10.90 -1.85
N THR A 396 22.92 11.40 -2.20
CA THR A 396 23.42 11.45 -3.56
C THR A 396 23.75 10.04 -4.08
N GLU A 397 23.91 9.87 -5.40
CA GLU A 397 24.39 8.62 -5.99
C GLU A 397 25.72 8.16 -5.38
N ALA A 398 26.67 9.09 -5.22
CA ALA A 398 27.96 8.77 -4.62
C ALA A 398 27.84 8.34 -3.15
N GLU A 399 26.97 8.97 -2.37
CA GLU A 399 26.72 8.57 -0.98
C GLU A 399 26.06 7.20 -0.91
N LEU A 400 25.04 6.93 -1.74
CA LEU A 400 24.40 5.61 -1.80
C LEU A 400 25.38 4.51 -2.19
N THR A 401 26.21 4.76 -3.22
CA THR A 401 27.16 3.76 -3.75
C THR A 401 28.27 3.44 -2.77
N ASN A 402 28.74 4.43 -2.00
CA ASN A 402 29.89 4.28 -1.10
C ASN A 402 29.53 4.02 0.36
N MET A 403 28.25 4.11 0.72
CA MET A 403 27.79 3.89 2.09
C MET A 403 27.97 2.44 2.54
N ASN A 404 28.46 2.25 3.76
CA ASN A 404 28.43 0.95 4.38
C ASN A 404 26.97 0.66 4.85
N PRO A 405 26.30 -0.42 4.38
CA PRO A 405 24.93 -0.72 4.78
C PRO A 405 24.74 -0.94 6.29
N GLN A 406 25.82 -1.26 7.03
CA GLN A 406 25.78 -1.28 8.49
C GLN A 406 25.36 0.06 9.10
N GLU A 407 25.70 1.17 8.48
CA GLU A 407 25.30 2.49 8.95
C GLU A 407 23.78 2.71 8.92
N LEU A 408 23.07 2.07 7.99
CA LEU A 408 21.60 2.09 7.94
C LEU A 408 21.00 1.21 9.03
N VAL A 409 21.56 0.01 9.24
CA VAL A 409 21.14 -0.89 10.31
C VAL A 409 21.38 -0.26 11.68
N ASP A 410 22.49 0.43 11.88
CA ASP A 410 22.77 1.16 13.13
C ASP A 410 21.72 2.26 13.41
N ARG A 411 21.19 2.93 12.37
CA ARG A 411 20.07 3.88 12.51
C ARG A 411 18.79 3.20 12.96
N ILE A 412 18.48 2.05 12.35
CA ILE A 412 17.31 1.23 12.73
C ILE A 412 17.41 0.81 14.19
N HIS A 413 18.53 0.22 14.60
CA HIS A 413 18.78 -0.23 15.98
C HIS A 413 18.71 0.90 16.99
N ASN A 414 19.12 2.11 16.59
CA ASN A 414 19.15 3.28 17.48
C ASN A 414 17.83 4.06 17.50
N GLN A 415 16.86 3.78 16.63
CA GLN A 415 15.63 4.59 16.53
C GLN A 415 14.93 4.74 17.87
N ASN A 416 14.68 3.64 18.57
CA ASN A 416 13.99 3.64 19.87
C ASN A 416 14.81 4.29 21.02
N SER A 417 16.06 4.66 20.78
CA SER A 417 16.88 5.35 21.78
C SER A 417 16.60 6.86 21.88
N TYR A 418 15.89 7.44 20.93
CA TYR A 418 15.54 8.86 20.93
C TYR A 418 14.23 9.12 21.68
N LYS A 419 14.07 10.36 22.19
CA LYS A 419 12.82 10.81 22.78
C LYS A 419 11.67 10.69 21.79
N HIS A 420 10.60 10.07 22.25
CA HIS A 420 9.38 9.86 21.46
C HIS A 420 8.16 9.75 22.37
N ARG A 421 7.00 9.69 21.77
CA ARG A 421 5.73 9.44 22.45
C ARG A 421 4.98 8.33 21.75
N ILE A 422 4.09 7.68 22.47
CA ILE A 422 3.27 6.58 21.98
C ILE A 422 1.81 7.05 21.92
N LEU A 423 1.14 6.76 20.81
CA LEU A 423 -0.30 6.92 20.67
C LEU A 423 -0.92 5.53 20.54
N TYR A 424 -2.03 5.32 21.23
CA TYR A 424 -2.77 4.07 21.14
C TYR A 424 -4.27 4.32 20.99
N TYR A 425 -4.87 3.65 20.01
CA TYR A 425 -6.29 3.47 19.84
C TYR A 425 -6.58 1.99 19.63
N GLY A 426 -7.29 1.36 20.55
CA GLY A 426 -7.57 -0.08 20.48
C GLY A 426 -8.37 -0.56 21.69
N PRO A 427 -8.92 -1.79 21.65
CA PRO A 427 -9.81 -2.30 22.70
C PRO A 427 -9.06 -2.73 23.98
N SER A 428 -7.74 -2.94 23.96
CA SER A 428 -6.99 -3.35 25.16
C SER A 428 -7.11 -2.32 26.28
N SER A 429 -7.21 -2.79 27.51
CA SER A 429 -7.19 -1.90 28.66
C SER A 429 -5.85 -1.16 28.77
N SER A 430 -5.83 0.00 29.42
CA SER A 430 -4.59 0.76 29.67
C SER A 430 -3.54 -0.06 30.44
N LYS A 431 -3.98 -0.96 31.31
CA LYS A 431 -3.10 -1.86 32.07
C LYS A 431 -2.44 -2.89 31.14
N ASP A 432 -3.21 -3.52 30.26
CA ASP A 432 -2.70 -4.57 29.37
C ASP A 432 -1.80 -3.94 28.28
N LEU A 433 -2.16 -2.76 27.77
CA LEU A 433 -1.31 -2.00 26.87
C LEU A 433 0.05 -1.68 27.49
N LEU A 434 0.06 -1.10 28.70
CA LEU A 434 1.30 -0.76 29.39
C LEU A 434 2.13 -2.02 29.72
N ALA A 435 1.48 -3.15 30.05
CA ALA A 435 2.17 -4.42 30.26
C ALA A 435 2.90 -4.85 28.97
N THR A 436 2.22 -4.83 27.83
CA THR A 436 2.80 -5.17 26.52
C THR A 436 3.95 -4.23 26.14
N ILE A 437 3.74 -2.90 26.23
CA ILE A 437 4.78 -1.93 25.89
C ILE A 437 5.99 -2.11 26.81
N ASN A 438 5.78 -2.17 28.13
CA ASN A 438 6.87 -2.29 29.10
C ASN A 438 7.64 -3.62 28.96
N GLN A 439 7.00 -4.66 28.48
CA GLN A 439 7.64 -5.95 28.22
C GLN A 439 8.49 -5.94 26.94
N TYR A 440 7.95 -5.47 25.83
CA TYR A 440 8.55 -5.67 24.52
C TYR A 440 9.26 -4.45 23.94
N HIS A 441 8.78 -3.22 24.18
CA HIS A 441 9.40 -2.02 23.63
C HIS A 441 10.79 -1.80 24.21
N GLN A 442 11.82 -1.98 23.39
CA GLN A 442 13.20 -1.93 23.83
C GLN A 442 13.74 -0.50 23.77
N VAL A 443 13.98 0.09 24.93
CA VAL A 443 14.49 1.46 25.08
C VAL A 443 15.54 1.54 26.18
N PRO A 444 16.53 2.45 26.07
CA PRO A 444 17.48 2.70 27.15
C PRO A 444 16.80 3.39 28.36
N ALA A 445 17.43 3.32 29.51
CA ALA A 445 16.92 3.98 30.71
C ALA A 445 16.79 5.50 30.56
N VAL A 446 17.66 6.12 29.77
CA VAL A 446 17.65 7.55 29.44
C VAL A 446 17.61 7.71 27.92
N LEU A 447 16.57 8.35 27.44
CA LEU A 447 16.40 8.63 26.00
C LEU A 447 17.25 9.80 25.56
N LYS A 448 17.82 9.70 24.35
CA LYS A 448 18.59 10.75 23.70
C LYS A 448 17.68 11.89 23.25
N ASP A 449 18.19 13.12 23.32
CA ASP A 449 17.55 14.27 22.70
C ASP A 449 17.58 14.14 21.17
N ILE A 450 16.58 14.72 20.52
CA ILE A 450 16.53 14.80 19.05
C ILE A 450 17.64 15.76 18.58
N PRO A 451 18.47 15.38 17.59
CA PRO A 451 19.49 16.27 17.03
C PRO A 451 18.84 17.46 16.32
N ALA A 452 19.62 18.52 16.11
CA ALA A 452 19.14 19.68 15.33
C ALA A 452 18.89 19.28 13.87
N GLY A 453 17.77 19.71 13.33
CA GLY A 453 17.39 19.47 11.93
C GLY A 453 17.80 20.62 11.01
N ASN A 454 17.78 20.34 9.69
CA ASN A 454 17.90 21.37 8.67
C ASN A 454 16.62 22.22 8.62
N GLU A 455 16.77 23.54 8.56
CA GLU A 455 15.67 24.47 8.35
C GLU A 455 15.67 24.97 6.88
N TYR A 456 14.48 25.16 6.35
CA TYR A 456 14.26 25.64 4.97
C TYR A 456 13.35 26.85 4.99
N ALA A 457 13.85 27.97 4.49
CA ALA A 457 13.08 29.20 4.37
C ALA A 457 12.47 29.31 2.98
N TYR A 458 11.24 29.83 2.90
CA TYR A 458 10.65 30.20 1.62
C TYR A 458 11.43 31.36 0.99
N LEU A 459 11.55 31.33 -0.35
CA LEU A 459 12.13 32.43 -1.10
C LEU A 459 11.18 33.63 -1.08
N GLU A 460 11.72 34.78 -0.72
CA GLU A 460 11.01 36.04 -0.94
C GLU A 460 11.01 36.38 -2.44
N THR A 461 9.84 36.64 -2.98
CA THR A 461 9.65 37.00 -4.39
C THR A 461 8.99 38.40 -4.49
N PRO A 462 9.78 39.48 -4.50
CA PRO A 462 9.24 40.85 -4.57
C PRO A 462 8.53 41.17 -5.88
N VAL A 463 8.70 40.32 -6.90
CA VAL A 463 8.07 40.46 -8.22
C VAL A 463 7.51 39.10 -8.67
N THR A 464 6.46 39.11 -9.48
CA THR A 464 5.93 37.90 -10.12
C THR A 464 7.01 37.22 -10.97
N LYS A 465 7.24 35.95 -10.77
CA LYS A 465 8.17 35.12 -11.55
C LYS A 465 7.40 33.98 -12.20
N VAL A 466 7.77 33.66 -13.42
CA VAL A 466 7.30 32.49 -14.16
C VAL A 466 8.48 31.56 -14.32
N LEU A 467 8.32 30.31 -13.87
CA LEU A 467 9.31 29.23 -14.03
C LEU A 467 8.72 28.20 -15.00
N VAL A 468 9.54 27.79 -15.97
CA VAL A 468 9.14 26.82 -17.01
C VAL A 468 10.15 25.67 -17.02
#